data_b557ec7f449c2b50a6ef8e90c47b4160
#
_entry.id   b557ec7f449c2b50a6ef8e90c47b4160
#
_cell.length_a   1.000
_cell.length_b   1.000
_cell.length_c   1.000
_cell.angle_alpha   90.00
_cell.angle_beta   90.00
_cell.angle_gamma   90.00
#
_symmetry.space_group_name_H-M   'P 1'
#
loop_
_entity.id
_entity.type
_entity.pdbx_description
1 polymer ?
#
loop_
_entity_poly.entity_id
_entity_poly.type
_entity_poly.pdbx_seq_one_letter_code
_entity_poly.pdbx_strand_id
1 'polypeptide(L)'
;MQANFQKYNLQFKQASGTSRGVLTTKETYILEISKEEKKGIGECAIFRGLSYDDVPEYEEKLNWLCQNINQDFDILKKDLKHFPSIIFGLEQAFLNLKNGSDLYFPSEFTEGKDFIKINGLIWMGNAEFMQSQIEEKLDQGFDC
;
A
#
# COMPACT_ATOMS: atom_id res chain seq x y z
N MET A 1 6.49 17.12 15.43
CA MET A 1 6.77 15.89 14.64
C MET A 1 7.73 16.22 13.50
N GLN A 2 8.44 15.22 13.01
CA GLN A 2 9.23 15.30 11.77
C GLN A 2 8.69 14.28 10.80
N ALA A 3 8.80 14.54 9.50
CA ALA A 3 8.40 13.61 8.45
C ALA A 3 9.44 13.64 7.33
N ASN A 4 9.65 12.48 6.73
CA ASN A 4 10.42 12.31 5.51
C ASN A 4 9.81 11.20 4.67
N PHE A 5 10.16 11.13 3.39
CA PHE A 5 9.77 10.01 2.56
C PHE A 5 10.95 9.50 1.73
N GLN A 6 10.86 8.24 1.35
CA GLN A 6 11.82 7.60 0.47
C GLN A 6 11.07 6.91 -0.68
N LYS A 7 11.51 7.16 -1.89
CA LYS A 7 11.07 6.43 -3.08
C LYS A 7 11.70 5.04 -3.09
N TYR A 8 10.89 4.03 -3.33
CA TYR A 8 11.32 2.63 -3.42
C TYR A 8 10.77 1.99 -4.70
N ASN A 9 11.63 1.28 -5.42
CA ASN A 9 11.25 0.52 -6.61
C ASN A 9 11.16 -0.96 -6.26
N LEU A 10 9.93 -1.46 -6.10
CA LEU A 10 9.65 -2.87 -5.94
C LEU A 10 10.00 -3.62 -7.23
N GLN A 11 10.77 -4.70 -7.10
CA GLN A 11 11.04 -5.64 -8.17
C GLN A 11 10.11 -6.84 -7.99
N PHE A 12 9.29 -7.14 -8.98
CA PHE A 12 8.40 -8.30 -8.88
C PHE A 12 9.20 -9.60 -9.07
N LYS A 13 8.92 -10.61 -8.26
CA LYS A 13 9.51 -11.94 -8.41
C LYS A 13 9.11 -12.60 -9.72
N GLN A 14 7.91 -12.31 -10.19
CA GLN A 14 7.36 -12.71 -11.49
C GLN A 14 6.70 -11.51 -12.14
N ALA A 15 6.83 -11.42 -13.46
CA ALA A 15 6.15 -10.40 -14.23
C ALA A 15 4.62 -10.53 -14.04
N SER A 16 3.96 -9.42 -13.73
CA SER A 16 2.52 -9.38 -13.51
C SER A 16 1.80 -8.93 -14.78
N GLY A 17 1.06 -9.83 -15.40
CA GLY A 17 0.19 -9.51 -16.53
C GLY A 17 -1.05 -8.74 -16.08
N THR A 18 -1.33 -7.64 -16.78
CA THR A 18 -2.54 -6.85 -16.60
C THR A 18 -3.19 -6.57 -17.95
N SER A 19 -4.43 -6.14 -17.97
CA SER A 19 -5.12 -5.71 -19.21
C SER A 19 -4.44 -4.53 -19.91
N ARG A 20 -3.50 -3.85 -19.25
CA ARG A 20 -2.75 -2.69 -19.76
C ARG A 20 -1.29 -2.97 -20.08
N GLY A 21 -0.84 -4.20 -19.88
CA GLY A 21 0.53 -4.61 -20.12
C GLY A 21 1.13 -5.43 -18.98
N VAL A 22 2.44 -5.67 -19.09
CA VAL A 22 3.19 -6.48 -18.13
C VAL A 22 3.99 -5.57 -17.21
N LEU A 23 3.82 -5.74 -15.91
CA LEU A 23 4.55 -5.02 -14.89
C LEU A 23 5.66 -5.91 -14.33
N THR A 24 6.87 -5.38 -14.27
CA THR A 24 8.04 -6.01 -13.63
C THR A 24 8.51 -5.25 -12.41
N THR A 25 8.12 -4.00 -12.31
CA THR A 25 8.45 -3.10 -11.20
C THR A 25 7.24 -2.27 -10.78
N LYS A 26 7.26 -1.78 -9.55
CA LYS A 26 6.30 -0.80 -9.05
C LYS A 26 7.03 0.25 -8.22
N GLU A 27 6.85 1.52 -8.54
CA GLU A 27 7.27 2.60 -7.67
C GLU A 27 6.32 2.73 -6.48
N THR A 28 6.88 2.96 -5.32
CA THR A 28 6.12 3.32 -4.12
C THR A 28 6.92 4.30 -3.27
N TYR A 29 6.26 4.98 -2.36
CA TYR A 29 6.90 5.94 -1.46
C TYR A 29 6.62 5.54 -0.03
N ILE A 30 7.67 5.35 0.75
CA ILE A 30 7.58 5.05 2.18
C ILE A 30 7.67 6.36 2.94
N LEU A 31 6.58 6.73 3.59
CA LEU A 31 6.47 7.89 4.46
C LEU A 31 6.84 7.47 5.88
N GLU A 32 7.84 8.12 6.48
CA GLU A 32 8.17 7.99 7.89
C GLU A 32 7.79 9.29 8.61
N ILE A 33 7.05 9.17 9.70
CA ILE A 33 6.80 10.25 10.65
C ILE A 33 7.42 9.89 12.00
N SER A 34 7.94 10.89 12.71
CA SER A 34 8.54 10.66 14.03
C SER A 34 8.10 11.73 15.03
N LYS A 35 7.89 11.29 16.26
CA LYS A 35 7.60 12.14 17.41
C LYS A 35 8.33 11.59 18.63
N GLU A 36 9.25 12.36 19.19
CA GLU A 36 10.13 11.90 20.26
C GLU A 36 10.91 10.65 19.80
N GLU A 37 10.87 9.56 20.55
CA GLU A 37 11.53 8.30 20.22
C GLU A 37 10.66 7.34 19.37
N LYS A 38 9.39 7.72 19.08
CA LYS A 38 8.46 6.90 18.32
C LYS A 38 8.51 7.22 16.85
N LYS A 39 8.33 6.17 16.03
CA LYS A 39 8.23 6.27 14.58
C LYS A 39 6.94 5.62 14.09
N GLY A 40 6.41 6.17 13.02
CA GLY A 40 5.30 5.59 12.29
C GLY A 40 5.62 5.55 10.80
N ILE A 41 5.28 4.45 10.15
CA ILE A 41 5.55 4.19 8.73
C ILE A 41 4.24 3.99 7.99
N GLY A 42 4.15 4.57 6.80
CA GLY A 42 3.04 4.35 5.88
C GLY A 42 3.52 4.28 4.44
N GLU A 43 2.79 3.56 3.61
CA GLU A 43 3.08 3.42 2.18
C GLU A 43 2.15 4.29 1.35
N CYS A 44 2.71 5.22 0.58
CA CYS A 44 2.02 5.99 -0.43
C CYS A 44 2.21 5.28 -1.78
N ALA A 45 1.30 4.37 -2.10
CA ALA A 45 1.43 3.47 -3.24
C ALA A 45 0.70 3.98 -4.47
N ILE A 46 1.43 4.17 -5.57
CA ILE A 46 0.85 4.52 -6.87
C ILE A 46 1.21 3.48 -7.93
N PHE A 47 0.34 3.37 -8.94
CA PHE A 47 0.64 2.68 -10.20
C PHE A 47 0.71 3.71 -11.32
N ARG A 48 1.87 3.80 -11.95
CA ARG A 48 2.08 4.71 -13.10
C ARG A 48 1.12 4.39 -14.23
N GLY A 49 0.46 5.44 -14.75
CA GLY A 49 -0.54 5.34 -15.80
C GLY A 49 -1.90 4.76 -15.34
N LEU A 50 -2.09 4.50 -14.03
CA LEU A 50 -3.32 3.91 -13.51
C LEU A 50 -3.92 4.67 -12.33
N SER A 51 -3.09 5.07 -11.34
CA SER A 51 -3.57 5.75 -10.14
C SER A 51 -4.11 7.13 -10.47
N TYR A 52 -5.20 7.53 -9.79
CA TYR A 52 -5.82 8.85 -9.96
C TYR A 52 -4.84 10.00 -9.68
N ASP A 53 -3.97 9.81 -8.69
CA ASP A 53 -2.98 10.77 -8.24
C ASP A 53 -1.58 10.55 -8.85
N ASP A 54 -1.49 9.80 -9.96
CA ASP A 54 -0.27 9.70 -10.76
C ASP A 54 -0.09 10.95 -11.62
N VAL A 55 0.36 12.03 -10.99
CA VAL A 55 0.57 13.34 -11.58
C VAL A 55 2.01 13.82 -11.36
N PRO A 56 2.56 14.72 -12.22
CA PRO A 56 3.93 15.21 -12.10
C PRO A 56 4.25 15.82 -10.72
N GLU A 57 3.27 16.44 -10.07
CA GLU A 57 3.40 17.13 -8.79
C GLU A 57 3.40 16.19 -7.57
N TYR A 58 3.35 14.88 -7.77
CA TYR A 58 3.20 13.91 -6.69
C TYR A 58 4.31 14.01 -5.62
N GLU A 59 5.57 14.02 -6.05
CA GLU A 59 6.71 14.15 -5.11
C GLU A 59 6.78 15.54 -4.46
N GLU A 60 6.39 16.59 -5.19
CA GLU A 60 6.27 17.94 -4.62
C GLU A 60 5.22 17.97 -3.50
N LYS A 61 4.10 17.25 -3.70
CA LYS A 61 3.05 17.15 -2.69
C LYS A 61 3.48 16.33 -1.47
N LEU A 62 4.28 15.29 -1.64
CA LEU A 62 4.91 14.58 -0.52
C LEU A 62 5.87 15.49 0.26
N ASN A 63 6.70 16.28 -0.44
CA ASN A 63 7.56 17.28 0.21
C ASN A 63 6.76 18.30 1.00
N TRP A 64 5.66 18.81 0.41
CA TRP A 64 4.75 19.72 1.10
C TRP A 64 4.18 19.07 2.37
N LEU A 65 3.73 17.82 2.31
CA LEU A 65 3.26 17.08 3.49
C LEU A 65 4.32 17.01 4.59
N CYS A 66 5.55 16.63 4.24
CA CYS A 66 6.64 16.53 5.21
C CYS A 66 6.91 17.86 5.91
N GLN A 67 6.86 18.99 5.19
CA GLN A 67 7.04 20.33 5.75
C GLN A 67 5.88 20.78 6.64
N ASN A 68 4.67 20.25 6.39
CA ASN A 68 3.45 20.65 7.07
C ASN A 68 2.91 19.62 8.07
N ILE A 69 3.67 18.58 8.40
CA ILE A 69 3.24 17.42 9.21
C ILE A 69 2.73 17.80 10.62
N ASN A 70 2.99 18.98 11.08
CA ASN A 70 2.55 19.49 12.39
C ASN A 70 1.19 20.20 12.35
N GLN A 71 0.58 20.34 11.18
CA GLN A 71 -0.79 20.84 11.05
C GLN A 71 -1.80 19.81 11.57
N ASP A 72 -3.02 20.28 11.78
CA ASP A 72 -4.15 19.41 12.11
C ASP A 72 -4.39 18.37 11.01
N PHE A 73 -4.72 17.15 11.41
CA PHE A 73 -4.89 16.02 10.49
C PHE A 73 -6.00 16.25 9.46
N ASP A 74 -7.11 16.89 9.86
CA ASP A 74 -8.21 17.18 8.94
C ASP A 74 -7.83 18.27 7.93
N ILE A 75 -6.96 19.21 8.31
CA ILE A 75 -6.39 20.20 7.40
C ILE A 75 -5.49 19.52 6.37
N LEU A 76 -4.58 18.63 6.84
CA LEU A 76 -3.73 17.86 5.94
C LEU A 76 -4.55 17.04 4.94
N LYS A 77 -5.60 16.34 5.40
CA LYS A 77 -6.49 15.56 4.52
C LYS A 77 -7.21 16.43 3.50
N LYS A 78 -7.68 17.60 3.89
CA LYS A 78 -8.34 18.55 2.98
C LYS A 78 -7.39 19.01 1.87
N ASP A 79 -6.15 19.32 2.22
CA ASP A 79 -5.14 19.78 1.27
C ASP A 79 -4.60 18.66 0.37
N LEU A 80 -4.68 17.41 0.84
CA LEU A 80 -4.32 16.20 0.12
C LEU A 80 -5.48 15.55 -0.65
N LYS A 81 -6.67 16.15 -0.71
CA LYS A 81 -7.90 15.55 -1.27
C LYS A 81 -7.76 14.95 -2.67
N HIS A 82 -6.81 15.43 -3.48
CA HIS A 82 -6.51 14.93 -4.82
C HIS A 82 -5.35 13.92 -4.85
N PHE A 83 -4.85 13.52 -3.69
CA PHE A 83 -3.75 12.59 -3.52
C PHE A 83 -4.14 11.45 -2.56
N PRO A 84 -5.09 10.57 -2.96
CA PRO A 84 -5.62 9.53 -2.08
C PRO A 84 -4.56 8.54 -1.60
N SER A 85 -3.54 8.23 -2.40
CA SER A 85 -2.45 7.35 -1.97
C SER A 85 -1.59 7.99 -0.89
N ILE A 86 -1.39 9.32 -0.94
CA ILE A 86 -0.65 10.05 0.11
C ILE A 86 -1.49 10.11 1.39
N ILE A 87 -2.82 10.34 1.30
CA ILE A 87 -3.72 10.28 2.46
C ILE A 87 -3.64 8.91 3.12
N PHE A 88 -3.71 7.83 2.34
CA PHE A 88 -3.64 6.47 2.85
C PHE A 88 -2.32 6.20 3.61
N GLY A 89 -1.18 6.55 2.99
CA GLY A 89 0.13 6.42 3.64
C GLY A 89 0.24 7.27 4.91
N LEU A 90 -0.32 8.48 4.92
CA LEU A 90 -0.37 9.34 6.10
C LEU A 90 -1.20 8.71 7.22
N GLU A 91 -2.39 8.19 6.93
CA GLU A 91 -3.25 7.50 7.90
C GLU A 91 -2.54 6.27 8.50
N GLN A 92 -1.90 5.45 7.65
CA GLN A 92 -1.08 4.32 8.11
C GLN A 92 0.04 4.77 9.06
N ALA A 93 0.80 5.79 8.66
CA ALA A 93 1.92 6.29 9.48
C ALA A 93 1.44 6.79 10.86
N PHE A 94 0.30 7.50 10.92
CA PHE A 94 -0.28 7.91 12.20
C PHE A 94 -0.78 6.75 13.05
N LEU A 95 -1.42 5.75 12.44
CA LEU A 95 -1.86 4.54 13.15
C LEU A 95 -0.66 3.75 13.69
N ASN A 96 0.39 3.58 12.89
CA ASN A 96 1.62 2.92 13.29
C ASN A 96 2.31 3.68 14.44
N LEU A 97 2.44 5.00 14.32
CA LEU A 97 3.00 5.84 15.39
C LEU A 97 2.21 5.75 16.69
N LYS A 98 0.87 5.76 16.60
CA LYS A 98 -0.04 5.68 17.76
C LYS A 98 0.06 4.33 18.45
N ASN A 99 0.04 3.24 17.69
CA ASN A 99 -0.03 1.89 18.23
C ASN A 99 1.34 1.34 18.61
N GLY A 100 2.42 1.87 18.04
CA GLY A 100 3.80 1.39 18.25
C GLY A 100 4.05 0.00 17.67
N SER A 101 3.19 -0.47 16.77
CA SER A 101 3.26 -1.78 16.10
C SER A 101 2.49 -1.75 14.79
N ASP A 102 2.64 -2.80 13.98
CA ASP A 102 1.91 -2.98 12.72
C ASP A 102 0.48 -3.50 12.92
N LEU A 103 0.08 -3.76 14.16
CA LEU A 103 -1.27 -4.17 14.51
C LEU A 103 -2.16 -2.95 14.73
N TYR A 104 -2.87 -2.52 13.68
CA TYR A 104 -3.71 -1.32 13.72
C TYR A 104 -5.09 -1.56 14.31
N PHE A 105 -5.67 -2.73 14.07
CA PHE A 105 -7.03 -3.10 14.46
C PHE A 105 -7.03 -4.46 15.14
N PRO A 106 -6.74 -4.54 16.47
CA PRO A 106 -6.78 -5.80 17.21
C PRO A 106 -8.16 -6.45 17.12
N SER A 107 -8.19 -7.75 16.80
CA SER A 107 -9.41 -8.53 16.63
C SER A 107 -9.10 -10.02 16.80
N GLU A 108 -10.11 -10.87 16.93
CA GLU A 108 -9.93 -12.32 16.95
C GLU A 108 -9.23 -12.85 15.70
N PHE A 109 -9.46 -12.22 14.53
CA PHE A 109 -8.75 -12.52 13.30
C PHE A 109 -7.24 -12.25 13.42
N THR A 110 -6.85 -11.07 13.92
CA THR A 110 -5.44 -10.70 14.08
C THR A 110 -4.73 -11.49 15.18
N GLU A 111 -5.48 -12.08 16.11
CA GLU A 111 -4.98 -13.02 17.13
C GLU A 111 -4.94 -14.47 16.64
N GLY A 112 -5.34 -14.76 15.41
CA GLY A 112 -5.41 -16.10 14.83
C GLY A 112 -6.52 -16.98 15.40
N LYS A 113 -7.53 -16.39 16.03
CA LYS A 113 -8.69 -17.08 16.62
C LYS A 113 -9.89 -17.18 15.69
N ASP A 114 -9.87 -16.40 14.61
CA ASP A 114 -10.90 -16.36 13.59
C ASP A 114 -10.26 -16.35 12.19
N PHE A 115 -11.06 -16.59 11.13
CA PHE A 115 -10.59 -16.61 9.76
C PHE A 115 -11.58 -15.91 8.83
N ILE A 116 -11.08 -15.45 7.70
CA ILE A 116 -11.86 -14.88 6.60
C ILE A 116 -11.75 -15.81 5.40
N LYS A 117 -12.88 -16.34 4.93
CA LYS A 117 -12.91 -17.16 3.72
C LYS A 117 -12.63 -16.26 2.50
N ILE A 118 -11.66 -16.67 1.66
CA ILE A 118 -11.29 -15.99 0.42
C ILE A 118 -11.34 -16.96 -0.75
N ASN A 119 -11.53 -16.43 -1.97
CA ASN A 119 -11.39 -17.23 -3.20
C ASN A 119 -9.93 -17.38 -3.61
N GLY A 120 -9.66 -18.42 -4.41
CA GLY A 120 -8.39 -18.56 -5.11
C GLY A 120 -8.22 -17.47 -6.18
N LEU A 121 -7.03 -16.91 -6.29
CA LEU A 121 -6.68 -15.99 -7.37
C LEU A 121 -5.88 -16.74 -8.45
N ILE A 122 -6.33 -16.60 -9.70
CA ILE A 122 -5.62 -17.07 -10.89
C ILE A 122 -5.05 -15.85 -11.60
N TRP A 123 -3.74 -15.73 -11.62
CA TRP A 123 -3.07 -14.66 -12.35
C TRP A 123 -3.18 -14.87 -13.86
N MET A 124 -3.39 -13.78 -14.57
CA MET A 124 -3.44 -13.78 -16.03
C MET A 124 -2.09 -14.21 -16.63
N GLY A 125 -2.15 -15.10 -17.62
CA GLY A 125 -0.98 -15.61 -18.34
C GLY A 125 -1.40 -16.41 -19.56
N ASN A 126 -0.50 -17.23 -20.10
CA ASN A 126 -0.87 -18.20 -21.13
C ASN A 126 -1.73 -19.35 -20.55
N ALA A 127 -2.37 -20.14 -21.40
CA ALA A 127 -3.30 -21.17 -20.98
C ALA A 127 -2.67 -22.20 -20.02
N GLU A 128 -1.45 -22.64 -20.30
CA GLU A 128 -0.72 -23.62 -19.47
C GLU A 128 -0.45 -23.08 -18.06
N PHE A 129 0.00 -21.83 -17.98
CA PHE A 129 0.26 -21.16 -16.69
C PHE A 129 -1.03 -20.96 -15.90
N MET A 130 -2.13 -20.56 -16.55
CA MET A 130 -3.42 -20.40 -15.87
C MET A 130 -3.98 -21.74 -15.42
N GLN A 131 -3.86 -22.78 -16.23
CA GLN A 131 -4.30 -24.13 -15.88
C GLN A 131 -3.51 -24.68 -14.67
N SER A 132 -2.20 -24.54 -14.65
CA SER A 132 -1.38 -25.01 -13.52
C SER A 132 -1.76 -24.32 -12.20
N GLN A 133 -2.10 -23.03 -12.24
CA GLN A 133 -2.59 -22.31 -11.06
C GLN A 133 -3.95 -22.81 -10.59
N ILE A 134 -4.87 -23.17 -11.52
CA ILE A 134 -6.17 -23.75 -11.17
C ILE A 134 -5.98 -25.08 -10.46
N GLU A 135 -5.15 -25.97 -11.01
CA GLU A 135 -4.83 -27.28 -10.42
C GLU A 135 -4.25 -27.10 -9.02
N GLU A 136 -3.25 -26.20 -8.85
CA GLU A 136 -2.65 -25.90 -7.55
C GLU A 136 -3.70 -25.38 -6.55
N LYS A 137 -4.62 -24.50 -6.97
CA LYS A 137 -5.66 -23.98 -6.08
C LYS A 137 -6.68 -25.06 -5.67
N LEU A 138 -7.05 -25.95 -6.57
CA LEU A 138 -7.90 -27.08 -6.24
C LEU A 138 -7.22 -28.02 -5.25
N ASP A 139 -5.93 -28.32 -5.43
CA ASP A 139 -5.16 -29.14 -4.52
C ASP A 139 -4.99 -28.51 -3.12
N GLN A 140 -4.96 -27.17 -3.04
CA GLN A 140 -4.98 -26.40 -1.80
C GLN A 140 -6.36 -26.36 -1.12
N GLY A 141 -7.41 -26.90 -1.75
CA GLY A 141 -8.76 -26.99 -1.20
C GLY A 141 -9.62 -25.74 -1.44
N PHE A 142 -9.26 -24.88 -2.39
CA PHE A 142 -10.16 -23.81 -2.82
C PHE A 142 -11.33 -24.40 -3.60
N ASP A 143 -12.55 -24.01 -3.24
CA ASP A 143 -13.82 -24.46 -3.84
C ASP A 143 -14.54 -23.33 -4.61
N CYS A 144 -13.94 -22.16 -4.70
CA CYS A 144 -14.48 -20.95 -5.35
C CYS A 144 -13.35 -20.08 -5.88
#